data_4f10d6345dba4d3881d3d37275d76da6
#
_entry.id   4f10d6345dba4d3881d3d37275d76da6
#
_cell.length_a   1.000
_cell.length_b   1.000
_cell.length_c   1.000
_cell.angle_alpha   90.00
_cell.angle_beta   90.00
_cell.angle_gamma   90.00
#
_symmetry.space_group_name_H-M   'P 1'
#
loop_
_entity.id
_entity.type
_entity.pdbx_description
1 polymer ?
#
loop_
_entity_poly.entity_id
_entity_poly.type
_entity_poly.pdbx_seq_one_letter_code
_entity_poly.pdbx_strand_id
1 'polypeptide(L)'
;MTDIIIQGICGRMGRALVEKIAARTDCRVIAGVDREAGRVGEIPVYASWQDVACRGIVIDFSSPAGAAAAAVWGAEHGVPCVICSTGLSSEELDILQKAAEKTAIFRSANMSLGVNVLIELAKQAARVLGGEYDIEIVEKHHRNKLDAPSGTALMIADAINAEAGGQYEYVYDRSQVRQKRGDKELGISAVRGGGIVGEHEVLFCGAEEVLTLSHSAGARTVFADGAIQAALFLNGQQPGMYTMTDLLRGKLPCE
;
A
#
# COMPACT_ATOMS: atom_id res chain seq x y z
N MET A 1 22.79 -2.07 -10.38
CA MET A 1 22.39 -1.49 -9.07
C MET A 1 21.44 -0.34 -9.36
N THR A 2 20.23 -0.36 -8.82
CA THR A 2 19.18 0.65 -9.07
C THR A 2 19.40 1.85 -8.15
N ASP A 3 19.49 3.05 -8.74
CA ASP A 3 19.61 4.30 -8.01
C ASP A 3 18.22 4.76 -7.54
N ILE A 4 18.09 5.14 -6.27
CA ILE A 4 16.84 5.52 -5.61
C ILE A 4 16.95 6.93 -5.04
N ILE A 5 15.90 7.73 -5.25
CA ILE A 5 15.69 9.03 -4.61
C ILE A 5 14.51 8.89 -3.65
N ILE A 6 14.65 9.32 -2.41
CA ILE A 6 13.59 9.20 -1.40
C ILE A 6 13.00 10.57 -1.12
N GLN A 7 11.70 10.75 -1.39
CA GLN A 7 10.95 11.90 -0.91
C GLN A 7 10.35 11.63 0.46
N GLY A 8 10.52 12.58 1.39
CA GLY A 8 10.22 12.39 2.80
C GLY A 8 11.32 11.62 3.55
N ILE A 9 12.59 11.75 3.10
CA ILE A 9 13.74 10.99 3.60
C ILE A 9 13.98 11.19 5.10
N CYS A 10 13.70 12.36 5.66
CA CYS A 10 13.89 12.67 7.08
C CYS A 10 12.75 12.11 7.96
N GLY A 11 11.64 11.70 7.34
CA GLY A 11 10.50 11.08 8.00
C GLY A 11 10.77 9.65 8.51
N ARG A 12 9.80 9.09 9.25
CA ARG A 12 9.92 7.72 9.81
C ARG A 12 10.10 6.67 8.72
N MET A 13 9.31 6.73 7.65
CA MET A 13 9.39 5.77 6.54
C MET A 13 10.63 6.01 5.67
N GLY A 14 11.01 7.27 5.44
CA GLY A 14 12.23 7.61 4.73
C GLY A 14 13.48 7.03 5.40
N ARG A 15 13.59 7.16 6.72
CA ARG A 15 14.71 6.56 7.50
C ARG A 15 14.69 5.04 7.43
N ALA A 16 13.52 4.41 7.51
CA ALA A 16 13.39 2.96 7.36
C ALA A 16 13.82 2.48 5.96
N LEU A 17 13.51 3.25 4.90
CA LEU A 17 13.99 2.97 3.55
C LEU A 17 15.51 3.07 3.46
N VAL A 18 16.12 4.14 4.01
CA VAL A 18 17.59 4.30 4.02
C VAL A 18 18.25 3.10 4.68
N GLU A 19 17.78 2.70 5.86
CA GLU A 19 18.30 1.54 6.61
C GLU A 19 18.16 0.23 5.81
N LYS A 20 16.98 -0.03 5.25
CA LYS A 20 16.70 -1.24 4.47
C LYS A 20 17.53 -1.30 3.20
N ILE A 21 17.67 -0.19 2.48
CA ILE A 21 18.45 -0.11 1.23
C ILE A 21 19.93 -0.26 1.51
N ALA A 22 20.44 0.26 2.63
CA ALA A 22 21.86 0.12 3.02
C ALA A 22 22.30 -1.34 3.20
N ALA A 23 21.38 -2.25 3.53
CA ALA A 23 21.64 -3.68 3.67
C ALA A 23 21.52 -4.46 2.34
N ARG A 24 21.31 -3.78 1.21
CA ARG A 24 21.05 -4.42 -0.11
C ARG A 24 22.20 -4.18 -1.08
N THR A 25 22.29 -5.05 -2.10
CA THR A 25 23.30 -4.97 -3.17
C THR A 25 22.70 -4.64 -4.53
N ASP A 26 21.37 -4.65 -4.67
CA ASP A 26 20.64 -4.43 -5.91
C ASP A 26 20.17 -2.98 -6.11
N CYS A 27 20.14 -2.18 -5.03
CA CYS A 27 19.78 -0.76 -5.07
C CYS A 27 20.59 0.06 -4.07
N ARG A 28 20.61 1.38 -4.26
CA ARG A 28 21.25 2.35 -3.34
C ARG A 28 20.50 3.67 -3.34
N VAL A 29 20.53 4.39 -2.20
CA VAL A 29 20.00 5.76 -2.11
C VAL A 29 21.07 6.73 -2.58
N ILE A 30 20.75 7.56 -3.58
CA ILE A 30 21.66 8.57 -4.12
C ILE A 30 21.30 10.00 -3.70
N ALA A 31 20.04 10.25 -3.34
CA ALA A 31 19.55 11.55 -2.89
C ALA A 31 18.25 11.41 -2.08
N GLY A 32 17.91 12.44 -1.36
CA GLY A 32 16.61 12.64 -0.74
C GLY A 32 16.02 13.99 -1.06
N VAL A 33 14.70 14.10 -0.94
CA VAL A 33 13.96 15.36 -0.98
C VAL A 33 13.12 15.46 0.30
N ASP A 34 13.19 16.61 0.98
CA ASP A 34 12.40 16.89 2.18
C ASP A 34 12.17 18.41 2.30
N ARG A 35 11.50 18.87 3.35
CA ARG A 35 11.17 20.29 3.57
C ARG A 35 12.41 21.18 3.74
N GLU A 36 13.50 20.63 4.22
CA GLU A 36 14.75 21.33 4.47
C GLU A 36 15.89 20.61 3.77
N ALA A 37 16.78 21.37 3.14
CA ALA A 37 18.00 20.86 2.55
C ALA A 37 19.00 20.44 3.64
N GLY A 38 19.81 19.42 3.36
CA GLY A 38 20.81 18.94 4.31
C GLY A 38 21.43 17.62 3.90
N ARG A 39 21.64 16.73 4.87
CA ARG A 39 22.19 15.38 4.64
C ARG A 39 21.59 14.37 5.60
N VAL A 40 21.44 13.13 5.13
CA VAL A 40 21.19 11.95 5.96
C VAL A 40 22.38 11.02 5.81
N GLY A 41 23.31 11.04 6.77
CA GLY A 41 24.64 10.45 6.60
C GLY A 41 25.37 11.11 5.42
N GLU A 42 25.81 10.31 4.45
CA GLU A 42 26.44 10.82 3.22
C GLU A 42 25.44 11.21 2.11
N ILE A 43 24.15 10.94 2.29
CA ILE A 43 23.11 11.17 1.28
C ILE A 43 22.73 12.66 1.27
N PRO A 44 22.87 13.38 0.13
CA PRO A 44 22.39 14.76 0.03
C PRO A 44 20.86 14.82 0.08
N VAL A 45 20.32 15.84 0.75
CA VAL A 45 18.90 16.13 0.84
C VAL A 45 18.62 17.50 0.25
N TYR A 46 17.70 17.58 -0.70
CA TYR A 46 17.28 18.79 -1.36
C TYR A 46 15.95 19.28 -0.80
N ALA A 47 15.76 20.59 -0.75
CA ALA A 47 14.48 21.20 -0.34
C ALA A 47 13.47 21.30 -1.49
N SER A 48 13.93 21.18 -2.72
CA SER A 48 13.10 21.30 -3.93
C SER A 48 13.53 20.27 -4.98
N TRP A 49 12.58 19.76 -5.73
CA TRP A 49 12.84 18.93 -6.91
C TRP A 49 13.63 19.66 -8.00
N GLN A 50 13.56 20.98 -8.07
CA GLN A 50 14.30 21.80 -9.03
C GLN A 50 15.81 21.75 -8.82
N ASP A 51 16.25 21.44 -7.58
CA ASP A 51 17.67 21.35 -7.22
C ASP A 51 18.24 19.94 -7.43
N VAL A 52 17.39 18.96 -7.75
CA VAL A 52 17.81 17.55 -7.90
C VAL A 52 18.43 17.36 -9.29
N ALA A 53 19.77 17.22 -9.34
CA ALA A 53 20.51 17.01 -10.58
C ALA A 53 20.72 15.53 -10.96
N CYS A 54 20.55 14.60 -10.00
CA CYS A 54 20.72 13.18 -10.23
C CYS A 54 19.41 12.52 -10.70
N ARG A 55 19.51 11.32 -11.29
CA ARG A 55 18.36 10.54 -11.74
C ARG A 55 18.37 9.19 -11.06
N GLY A 56 17.25 8.80 -10.49
CA GLY A 56 17.01 7.52 -9.84
C GLY A 56 15.52 7.35 -9.60
N ILE A 57 15.05 6.11 -9.46
CA ILE A 57 13.64 5.83 -9.21
C ILE A 57 13.21 6.52 -7.91
N VAL A 58 12.12 7.27 -7.95
CA VAL A 58 11.60 7.98 -6.77
C VAL A 58 10.76 7.04 -5.93
N ILE A 59 10.98 7.05 -4.60
CA ILE A 59 10.07 6.46 -3.62
C ILE A 59 9.54 7.59 -2.73
N ASP A 60 8.23 7.83 -2.76
CA ASP A 60 7.58 8.87 -1.99
C ASP A 60 6.84 8.32 -0.76
N PHE A 61 7.21 8.83 0.42
CA PHE A 61 6.48 8.68 1.69
C PHE A 61 6.34 10.04 2.38
N SER A 62 5.79 11.02 1.69
CA SER A 62 5.73 12.40 2.20
C SER A 62 4.29 12.86 2.50
N SER A 63 3.67 13.52 1.56
CA SER A 63 2.33 14.09 1.63
C SER A 63 1.66 14.07 0.26
N PRO A 64 0.34 14.27 0.16
CA PRO A 64 -0.36 14.38 -1.13
C PRO A 64 0.29 15.37 -2.10
N ALA A 65 0.56 16.60 -1.65
CA ALA A 65 1.23 17.60 -2.48
C ALA A 65 2.67 17.20 -2.86
N GLY A 66 3.40 16.54 -1.95
CA GLY A 66 4.72 15.98 -2.24
C GLY A 66 4.67 14.89 -3.30
N ALA A 67 3.72 13.97 -3.20
CA ALA A 67 3.50 12.91 -4.18
C ALA A 67 3.24 13.47 -5.58
N ALA A 68 2.37 14.49 -5.68
CA ALA A 68 2.09 15.18 -6.94
C ALA A 68 3.35 15.85 -7.52
N ALA A 69 4.14 16.55 -6.67
CA ALA A 69 5.39 17.19 -7.11
C ALA A 69 6.42 16.14 -7.60
N ALA A 70 6.56 15.03 -6.91
CA ALA A 70 7.43 13.91 -7.31
C ALA A 70 7.01 13.33 -8.67
N ALA A 71 5.72 13.12 -8.88
CA ALA A 71 5.19 12.59 -10.13
C ALA A 71 5.40 13.54 -11.30
N VAL A 72 5.19 14.85 -11.10
CA VAL A 72 5.45 15.90 -12.13
C VAL A 72 6.93 15.89 -12.51
N TRP A 73 7.82 15.94 -11.51
CA TRP A 73 9.25 15.91 -11.77
C TRP A 73 9.67 14.62 -12.48
N GLY A 74 9.14 13.48 -12.05
CA GLY A 74 9.39 12.19 -12.68
C GLY A 74 8.97 12.17 -14.16
N ALA A 75 7.80 12.72 -14.49
CA ALA A 75 7.28 12.83 -15.84
C ALA A 75 8.14 13.73 -16.73
N GLU A 76 8.66 14.86 -16.19
CA GLU A 76 9.53 15.79 -16.92
C GLU A 76 10.91 15.20 -17.22
N HIS A 77 11.40 14.28 -16.38
CA HIS A 77 12.72 13.70 -16.48
C HIS A 77 12.75 12.25 -16.97
N GLY A 78 11.57 11.66 -17.25
CA GLY A 78 11.44 10.25 -17.63
C GLY A 78 11.86 9.29 -16.50
N VAL A 79 11.61 9.69 -15.24
CA VAL A 79 11.99 8.95 -14.03
C VAL A 79 10.78 8.26 -13.42
N PRO A 80 10.81 6.92 -13.21
CA PRO A 80 9.72 6.21 -12.55
C PRO A 80 9.52 6.64 -11.10
N CYS A 81 8.27 6.61 -10.63
CA CYS A 81 7.92 7.02 -9.26
C CYS A 81 7.03 6.00 -8.57
N VAL A 82 7.38 5.62 -7.34
CA VAL A 82 6.58 4.82 -6.41
C VAL A 82 5.92 5.75 -5.41
N ILE A 83 4.61 5.92 -5.52
CA ILE A 83 3.82 6.82 -4.70
C ILE A 83 3.15 6.03 -3.57
N CYS A 84 3.62 6.26 -2.34
CA CYS A 84 3.12 5.59 -1.13
C CYS A 84 2.34 6.55 -0.22
N SER A 85 2.29 7.83 -0.53
CA SER A 85 1.47 8.81 0.19
C SER A 85 -0.01 8.49 0.02
N THR A 86 -0.77 8.63 1.12
CA THR A 86 -2.22 8.37 1.18
C THR A 86 -3.00 9.67 1.31
N GLY A 87 -4.32 9.62 1.09
CA GLY A 87 -5.20 10.78 1.23
C GLY A 87 -5.08 11.78 0.07
N LEU A 88 -4.69 11.33 -1.13
CA LEU A 88 -4.65 12.16 -2.32
C LEU A 88 -6.07 12.59 -2.71
N SER A 89 -6.23 13.86 -3.05
CA SER A 89 -7.43 14.43 -3.65
C SER A 89 -7.61 13.96 -5.11
N SER A 90 -8.78 14.25 -5.70
CA SER A 90 -9.04 13.99 -7.12
C SER A 90 -8.05 14.72 -8.02
N GLU A 91 -7.71 15.97 -7.69
CA GLU A 91 -6.75 16.76 -8.46
C GLU A 91 -5.34 16.13 -8.43
N GLU A 92 -4.90 15.64 -7.27
CA GLU A 92 -3.60 14.97 -7.14
C GLU A 92 -3.59 13.62 -7.88
N LEU A 93 -4.69 12.88 -7.86
CA LEU A 93 -4.85 11.66 -8.65
C LEU A 93 -4.78 11.93 -10.15
N ASP A 94 -5.40 13.01 -10.64
CA ASP A 94 -5.34 13.43 -12.03
C ASP A 94 -3.91 13.82 -12.45
N ILE A 95 -3.14 14.45 -11.54
CA ILE A 95 -1.72 14.74 -11.77
C ILE A 95 -0.93 13.44 -11.94
N LEU A 96 -1.13 12.45 -11.08
CA LEU A 96 -0.47 11.16 -11.22
C LEU A 96 -0.84 10.46 -12.53
N GLN A 97 -2.11 10.52 -12.92
CA GLN A 97 -2.58 9.92 -14.18
C GLN A 97 -1.92 10.56 -15.40
N LYS A 98 -1.81 11.90 -15.43
CA LYS A 98 -1.09 12.62 -16.48
C LYS A 98 0.41 12.34 -16.48
N ALA A 99 1.03 12.19 -15.31
CA ALA A 99 2.43 11.80 -15.20
C ALA A 99 2.67 10.39 -15.77
N ALA A 100 1.73 9.49 -15.57
CA ALA A 100 1.79 8.12 -16.07
C ALA A 100 1.77 8.01 -17.60
N GLU A 101 1.33 9.04 -18.32
CA GLU A 101 1.43 9.10 -19.80
C GLU A 101 2.90 9.24 -20.27
N LYS A 102 3.80 9.71 -19.39
CA LYS A 102 5.20 10.02 -19.71
C LYS A 102 6.22 9.15 -18.99
N THR A 103 5.86 8.59 -17.84
CA THR A 103 6.74 7.72 -17.06
C THR A 103 5.95 6.64 -16.31
N ALA A 104 6.65 5.64 -15.77
CA ALA A 104 6.00 4.59 -14.97
C ALA A 104 5.69 5.12 -13.56
N ILE A 105 4.42 5.12 -13.18
CA ILE A 105 3.94 5.50 -11.85
C ILE A 105 3.36 4.28 -11.16
N PHE A 106 3.97 3.89 -10.05
CA PHE A 106 3.43 2.85 -9.17
C PHE A 106 2.66 3.48 -8.01
N ARG A 107 1.44 3.07 -7.79
CA ARG A 107 0.64 3.57 -6.66
C ARG A 107 0.00 2.43 -5.88
N SER A 108 0.13 2.48 -4.55
CA SER A 108 -0.62 1.60 -3.64
C SER A 108 -0.92 2.32 -2.33
N ALA A 109 -2.12 2.10 -1.82
CA ALA A 109 -2.53 2.58 -0.48
C ALA A 109 -1.88 1.76 0.65
N ASN A 110 -1.44 0.53 0.36
CA ASN A 110 -0.70 -0.32 1.29
C ASN A 110 0.43 -1.04 0.56
N MET A 111 1.66 -0.76 0.98
CA MET A 111 2.87 -1.32 0.36
C MET A 111 3.27 -2.71 0.90
N SER A 112 2.58 -3.27 1.89
CA SER A 112 2.89 -4.62 2.38
C SER A 112 2.58 -5.68 1.33
N LEU A 113 3.59 -6.44 0.90
CA LEU A 113 3.39 -7.57 0.01
C LEU A 113 2.46 -8.61 0.63
N GLY A 114 2.61 -8.90 1.93
CA GLY A 114 1.78 -9.87 2.63
C GLY A 114 0.30 -9.48 2.65
N VAL A 115 -0.02 -8.19 2.88
CA VAL A 115 -1.41 -7.69 2.79
C VAL A 115 -1.97 -7.84 1.37
N ASN A 116 -1.19 -7.53 0.35
CA ASN A 116 -1.66 -7.63 -1.03
C ASN A 116 -1.82 -9.10 -1.48
N VAL A 117 -0.98 -10.00 -1.01
CA VAL A 117 -1.18 -11.46 -1.19
C VAL A 117 -2.44 -11.92 -0.46
N LEU A 118 -2.67 -11.46 0.79
CA LEU A 118 -3.91 -11.76 1.52
C LEU A 118 -5.15 -11.31 0.72
N ILE A 119 -5.12 -10.12 0.12
CA ILE A 119 -6.22 -9.60 -0.71
C ILE A 119 -6.47 -10.51 -1.91
N GLU A 120 -5.44 -10.89 -2.66
CA GLU A 120 -5.62 -11.76 -3.83
C GLU A 120 -6.15 -13.14 -3.45
N LEU A 121 -5.67 -13.72 -2.34
CA LEU A 121 -6.20 -14.99 -1.82
C LEU A 121 -7.65 -14.85 -1.34
N ALA A 122 -8.00 -13.72 -0.68
CA ALA A 122 -9.36 -13.46 -0.24
C ALA A 122 -10.34 -13.29 -1.42
N LYS A 123 -9.91 -12.65 -2.51
CA LYS A 123 -10.68 -12.58 -3.76
C LYS A 123 -10.93 -13.97 -4.36
N GLN A 124 -9.89 -14.81 -4.42
CA GLN A 124 -10.02 -16.17 -4.91
C GLN A 124 -10.97 -17.01 -4.02
N ALA A 125 -10.82 -16.90 -2.69
CA ALA A 125 -11.72 -17.57 -1.75
C ALA A 125 -13.17 -17.09 -1.92
N ALA A 126 -13.40 -15.76 -2.05
CA ALA A 126 -14.72 -15.19 -2.26
C ALA A 126 -15.36 -15.67 -3.57
N ARG A 127 -14.57 -15.85 -4.63
CA ARG A 127 -15.05 -16.37 -5.93
C ARG A 127 -15.54 -17.81 -5.84
N VAL A 128 -14.86 -18.63 -5.04
CA VAL A 128 -15.16 -20.06 -4.89
C VAL A 128 -16.25 -20.30 -3.84
N LEU A 129 -16.18 -19.60 -2.69
CA LEU A 129 -17.01 -19.82 -1.52
C LEU A 129 -18.18 -18.84 -1.39
N GLY A 130 -18.12 -17.71 -2.14
CA GLY A 130 -19.08 -16.62 -2.02
C GLY A 130 -20.51 -17.06 -2.30
N GLY A 131 -21.43 -16.55 -1.46
CA GLY A 131 -22.86 -16.89 -1.51
C GLY A 131 -23.29 -18.01 -0.58
N GLU A 132 -22.38 -18.93 -0.21
CA GLU A 132 -22.65 -20.01 0.76
C GLU A 132 -21.94 -19.79 2.10
N TYR A 133 -20.96 -18.88 2.15
CA TYR A 133 -20.15 -18.59 3.33
C TYR A 133 -20.37 -17.14 3.77
N ASP A 134 -20.54 -16.96 5.08
CA ASP A 134 -20.52 -15.64 5.71
C ASP A 134 -19.10 -15.10 5.73
N ILE A 135 -18.94 -13.82 5.37
CA ILE A 135 -17.61 -13.19 5.32
C ILE A 135 -17.48 -12.18 6.44
N GLU A 136 -16.45 -12.36 7.28
CA GLU A 136 -16.11 -11.47 8.39
C GLU A 136 -14.65 -11.07 8.31
N ILE A 137 -14.35 -9.79 8.60
CA ILE A 137 -13.00 -9.27 8.72
C ILE A 137 -12.77 -8.83 10.15
N VAL A 138 -11.67 -9.28 10.75
CA VAL A 138 -11.24 -8.83 12.08
C VAL A 138 -9.88 -8.16 11.95
N GLU A 139 -9.79 -6.90 12.36
CA GLU A 139 -8.52 -6.17 12.36
C GLU A 139 -8.11 -5.73 13.76
N LYS A 140 -6.80 -5.74 14.03
CA LYS A 140 -6.25 -5.41 15.33
C LYS A 140 -5.09 -4.43 15.15
N HIS A 141 -5.11 -3.31 15.89
CA HIS A 141 -4.05 -2.32 15.88
C HIS A 141 -3.77 -1.78 17.28
N HIS A 142 -2.67 -1.02 17.37
CA HIS A 142 -2.26 -0.36 18.61
C HIS A 142 -3.32 0.61 19.14
N ARG A 143 -3.28 0.85 20.45
CA ARG A 143 -4.23 1.72 21.17
C ARG A 143 -4.34 3.16 20.67
N ASN A 144 -3.32 3.63 19.93
CA ASN A 144 -3.24 5.02 19.43
C ASN A 144 -3.74 5.16 17.97
N LYS A 145 -4.29 4.11 17.34
CA LYS A 145 -4.85 4.21 16.01
C LYS A 145 -6.25 4.82 16.10
N LEU A 146 -6.45 5.93 15.36
CA LEU A 146 -7.68 6.73 15.44
C LEU A 146 -8.80 6.17 14.56
N ASP A 147 -8.46 5.77 13.33
CA ASP A 147 -9.43 5.21 12.40
C ASP A 147 -9.82 3.78 12.80
N ALA A 148 -11.10 3.48 12.74
CA ALA A 148 -11.71 2.16 12.92
C ALA A 148 -12.97 2.07 12.03
N PRO A 149 -13.04 1.10 11.12
CA PRO A 149 -12.00 0.13 10.77
C PRO A 149 -10.78 0.78 10.10
N SER A 150 -9.67 0.01 10.04
CA SER A 150 -8.45 0.45 9.36
C SER A 150 -8.65 0.56 7.84
N GLY A 151 -7.93 1.47 7.19
CA GLY A 151 -7.95 1.58 5.73
C GLY A 151 -7.58 0.27 5.03
N THR A 152 -6.72 -0.57 5.63
CA THR A 152 -6.39 -1.90 5.11
C THR A 152 -7.57 -2.86 5.19
N ALA A 153 -8.34 -2.84 6.27
CA ALA A 153 -9.54 -3.68 6.40
C ALA A 153 -10.60 -3.29 5.36
N LEU A 154 -10.79 -1.98 5.14
CA LEU A 154 -11.69 -1.49 4.08
C LEU A 154 -11.19 -1.90 2.69
N MET A 155 -9.88 -1.79 2.43
CA MET A 155 -9.30 -2.22 1.15
C MET A 155 -9.52 -3.71 0.88
N ILE A 156 -9.42 -4.56 1.91
CA ILE A 156 -9.72 -5.99 1.82
C ILE A 156 -11.22 -6.20 1.52
N ALA A 157 -12.09 -5.51 2.26
CA ALA A 157 -13.55 -5.59 2.07
C ALA A 157 -13.97 -5.13 0.66
N ASP A 158 -13.42 -4.01 0.20
CA ASP A 158 -13.70 -3.47 -1.14
C ASP A 158 -13.27 -4.45 -2.24
N ALA A 159 -12.11 -5.09 -2.09
CA ALA A 159 -11.61 -6.07 -3.04
C ALA A 159 -12.50 -7.33 -3.11
N ILE A 160 -12.93 -7.84 -1.95
CA ILE A 160 -13.87 -8.97 -1.86
C ILE A 160 -15.23 -8.59 -2.46
N ASN A 161 -15.75 -7.41 -2.10
CA ASN A 161 -17.06 -6.96 -2.56
C ASN A 161 -17.07 -6.69 -4.07
N ALA A 162 -16.00 -6.13 -4.62
CA ALA A 162 -15.85 -5.94 -6.06
C ALA A 162 -15.86 -7.29 -6.81
N GLU A 163 -15.16 -8.31 -6.29
CA GLU A 163 -15.13 -9.66 -6.85
C GLU A 163 -16.52 -10.32 -6.83
N ALA A 164 -17.31 -10.02 -5.80
CA ALA A 164 -18.69 -10.50 -5.64
C ALA A 164 -19.74 -9.65 -6.38
N GLY A 165 -19.33 -8.71 -7.22
CA GLY A 165 -20.24 -7.85 -8.00
C GLY A 165 -20.90 -6.72 -7.21
N GLY A 166 -20.32 -6.32 -6.06
CA GLY A 166 -20.80 -5.20 -5.25
C GLY A 166 -22.04 -5.49 -4.42
N GLN A 167 -22.30 -6.75 -4.10
CA GLN A 167 -23.56 -7.16 -3.45
C GLN A 167 -23.54 -7.07 -1.93
N TYR A 168 -22.37 -6.90 -1.29
CA TYR A 168 -22.25 -6.90 0.17
C TYR A 168 -22.43 -5.51 0.77
N GLU A 169 -23.18 -5.47 1.88
CA GLU A 169 -23.30 -4.31 2.77
C GLU A 169 -22.32 -4.46 3.94
N TYR A 170 -21.57 -3.39 4.25
CA TYR A 170 -20.58 -3.42 5.35
C TYR A 170 -21.26 -3.20 6.69
N VAL A 171 -21.01 -4.11 7.63
CA VAL A 171 -21.51 -4.04 9.01
C VAL A 171 -20.34 -3.92 9.96
N TYR A 172 -20.20 -2.76 10.61
CA TYR A 172 -19.07 -2.45 11.50
C TYR A 172 -19.29 -2.84 12.96
N ASP A 173 -20.52 -2.92 13.40
CA ASP A 173 -20.87 -3.23 14.79
C ASP A 173 -22.26 -3.88 14.88
N ARG A 174 -22.30 -5.09 15.43
CA ARG A 174 -23.54 -5.84 15.65
C ARG A 174 -24.12 -5.64 17.04
N SER A 175 -23.41 -4.96 17.96
CA SER A 175 -23.88 -4.79 19.34
C SER A 175 -25.13 -3.91 19.44
N GLN A 176 -25.35 -3.06 18.44
CA GLN A 176 -26.48 -2.13 18.40
C GLN A 176 -27.79 -2.75 17.90
N VAL A 177 -27.74 -3.95 17.33
CA VAL A 177 -28.92 -4.61 16.75
C VAL A 177 -29.07 -6.04 17.28
N ARG A 178 -30.32 -6.40 17.64
CA ARG A 178 -30.66 -7.75 18.10
C ARG A 178 -31.39 -8.52 17.00
N GLN A 179 -30.64 -8.90 15.96
CA GLN A 179 -31.19 -9.65 14.81
C GLN A 179 -30.19 -10.69 14.34
N LYS A 180 -30.68 -11.66 13.57
CA LYS A 180 -29.81 -12.60 12.85
C LYS A 180 -29.01 -11.85 11.78
N ARG A 181 -27.82 -12.38 11.45
CA ARG A 181 -27.02 -11.92 10.32
C ARG A 181 -27.80 -12.06 9.01
N GLY A 182 -27.71 -11.06 8.14
CA GLY A 182 -28.25 -11.13 6.78
C GLY A 182 -27.24 -11.79 5.82
N ASP A 183 -27.78 -12.39 4.74
CA ASP A 183 -26.97 -13.13 3.76
C ASP A 183 -26.00 -12.23 2.95
N LYS A 184 -26.29 -10.93 2.85
CA LYS A 184 -25.48 -9.95 2.11
C LYS A 184 -24.66 -9.03 3.00
N GLU A 185 -24.37 -9.43 4.20
CA GLU A 185 -23.51 -8.66 5.10
C GLU A 185 -22.06 -9.11 4.98
N LEU A 186 -21.14 -8.14 4.96
CA LEU A 186 -19.72 -8.32 5.18
C LEU A 186 -19.37 -7.60 6.49
N GLY A 187 -19.07 -8.38 7.54
CA GLY A 187 -18.79 -7.82 8.85
C GLY A 187 -17.34 -7.35 8.95
N ILE A 188 -17.11 -6.20 9.63
CA ILE A 188 -15.77 -5.68 9.87
C ILE A 188 -15.65 -5.28 11.33
N SER A 189 -14.85 -6.01 12.09
CA SER A 189 -14.62 -5.79 13.52
C SER A 189 -13.23 -5.23 13.79
N ALA A 190 -13.15 -4.19 14.63
CA ALA A 190 -11.91 -3.51 14.96
C ALA A 190 -11.51 -3.70 16.43
N VAL A 191 -10.28 -4.17 16.68
CA VAL A 191 -9.69 -4.28 18.02
C VAL A 191 -8.59 -3.23 18.16
N ARG A 192 -8.54 -2.55 19.32
CA ARG A 192 -7.50 -1.57 19.68
C ARG A 192 -6.85 -1.97 20.99
N GLY A 193 -5.50 -2.23 20.97
CA GLY A 193 -4.80 -2.65 22.17
C GLY A 193 -3.29 -2.60 22.05
N GLY A 194 -2.61 -2.32 23.15
CA GLY A 194 -1.15 -2.40 23.25
C GLY A 194 -0.40 -1.69 22.15
N GLY A 195 0.60 -2.39 21.61
CA GLY A 195 1.48 -1.94 20.54
C GLY A 195 1.31 -2.73 19.24
N ILE A 196 0.18 -3.40 19.02
CA ILE A 196 -0.09 -4.20 17.81
C ILE A 196 0.15 -3.33 16.57
N VAL A 197 1.06 -3.75 15.70
CA VAL A 197 1.44 -2.99 14.50
C VAL A 197 0.31 -3.00 13.47
N GLY A 198 -0.29 -4.17 13.24
CA GLY A 198 -1.44 -4.37 12.38
C GLY A 198 -1.63 -5.86 12.07
N GLU A 199 -2.80 -6.37 12.40
CA GLU A 199 -3.23 -7.73 12.08
C GLU A 199 -4.56 -7.67 11.35
N HIS A 200 -4.75 -8.53 10.37
CA HIS A 200 -5.98 -8.64 9.59
C HIS A 200 -6.29 -10.11 9.36
N GLU A 201 -7.48 -10.51 9.71
CA GLU A 201 -8.02 -11.84 9.49
C GLU A 201 -9.28 -11.73 8.64
N VAL A 202 -9.37 -12.57 7.61
CA VAL A 202 -10.58 -12.73 6.79
C VAL A 202 -11.10 -14.14 7.03
N LEU A 203 -12.32 -14.23 7.53
CA LEU A 203 -13.00 -15.48 7.83
C LEU A 203 -14.09 -15.73 6.79
N PHE A 204 -14.07 -16.89 6.18
CA PHE A 204 -15.16 -17.43 5.38
C PHE A 204 -15.81 -18.54 6.18
N CYS A 205 -17.01 -18.27 6.71
CA CYS A 205 -17.71 -19.12 7.66
C CYS A 205 -18.80 -19.91 6.96
N GLY A 206 -18.57 -21.19 6.72
CA GLY A 206 -19.56 -22.15 6.25
C GLY A 206 -20.35 -22.76 7.41
N ALA A 207 -21.28 -23.67 7.11
CA ALA A 207 -22.13 -24.31 8.11
C ALA A 207 -21.34 -25.25 9.05
N GLU A 208 -20.29 -25.89 8.58
CA GLU A 208 -19.52 -26.91 9.33
C GLU A 208 -18.02 -26.65 9.33
N GLU A 209 -17.55 -25.61 8.64
CA GLU A 209 -16.12 -25.25 8.56
C GLU A 209 -15.91 -23.74 8.48
N VAL A 210 -14.70 -23.30 8.81
CA VAL A 210 -14.27 -21.91 8.63
C VAL A 210 -12.90 -21.89 7.95
N LEU A 211 -12.79 -21.19 6.83
CA LEU A 211 -11.51 -20.83 6.24
C LEU A 211 -11.07 -19.48 6.79
N THR A 212 -9.87 -19.41 7.35
CA THR A 212 -9.28 -18.16 7.84
C THR A 212 -8.01 -17.83 7.07
N LEU A 213 -7.96 -16.63 6.49
CA LEU A 213 -6.76 -16.04 5.91
C LEU A 213 -6.26 -14.95 6.85
N SER A 214 -5.01 -15.02 7.28
CA SER A 214 -4.47 -14.09 8.30
C SER A 214 -3.14 -13.49 7.88
N HIS A 215 -2.96 -12.20 8.22
CA HIS A 215 -1.71 -11.46 8.08
C HIS A 215 -1.41 -10.70 9.37
N SER A 216 -0.18 -10.80 9.85
CA SER A 216 0.33 -10.03 10.99
C SER A 216 1.60 -9.28 10.60
N ALA A 217 1.61 -7.96 10.80
CA ALA A 217 2.80 -7.13 10.59
C ALA A 217 3.60 -7.05 11.89
N GLY A 218 4.85 -7.52 11.88
CA GLY A 218 5.76 -7.43 13.03
C GLY A 218 6.38 -6.04 13.21
N ALA A 219 6.51 -5.27 12.13
CA ALA A 219 7.07 -3.92 12.13
C ALA A 219 6.54 -3.11 10.94
N ARG A 220 6.61 -1.77 11.03
CA ARG A 220 6.24 -0.89 9.91
C ARG A 220 7.23 -0.95 8.73
N THR A 221 8.40 -1.53 8.93
CA THR A 221 9.41 -1.70 7.87
C THR A 221 8.95 -2.61 6.73
N VAL A 222 7.90 -3.42 6.92
CA VAL A 222 7.28 -4.22 5.84
C VAL A 222 6.79 -3.34 4.67
N PHE A 223 6.37 -2.10 4.96
CA PHE A 223 5.96 -1.15 3.90
C PHE A 223 7.16 -0.60 3.13
N ALA A 224 8.31 -0.41 3.79
CA ALA A 224 9.55 -0.02 3.13
C ALA A 224 10.05 -1.15 2.19
N ASP A 225 10.00 -2.40 2.64
CA ASP A 225 10.37 -3.55 1.82
C ASP A 225 9.50 -3.63 0.55
N GLY A 226 8.19 -3.44 0.68
CA GLY A 226 7.28 -3.43 -0.47
C GLY A 226 7.52 -2.26 -1.43
N ALA A 227 7.83 -1.06 -0.91
CA ALA A 227 8.16 0.09 -1.75
C ALA A 227 9.47 -0.11 -2.52
N ILE A 228 10.48 -0.74 -1.91
CA ILE A 228 11.72 -1.12 -2.59
C ILE A 228 11.42 -2.14 -3.70
N GLN A 229 10.61 -3.17 -3.44
CA GLN A 229 10.21 -4.13 -4.47
C GLN A 229 9.46 -3.47 -5.63
N ALA A 230 8.58 -2.49 -5.34
CA ALA A 230 7.89 -1.72 -6.36
C ALA A 230 8.86 -0.87 -7.19
N ALA A 231 9.87 -0.25 -6.57
CA ALA A 231 10.89 0.51 -7.29
C ALA A 231 11.72 -0.39 -8.21
N LEU A 232 12.14 -1.56 -7.73
CA LEU A 232 12.87 -2.53 -8.55
C LEU A 232 12.00 -3.07 -9.70
N PHE A 233 10.71 -3.27 -9.46
CA PHE A 233 9.75 -3.68 -10.48
C PHE A 233 9.58 -2.60 -11.57
N LEU A 234 9.57 -1.31 -11.20
CA LEU A 234 9.42 -0.22 -12.15
C LEU A 234 10.65 -0.03 -13.06
N ASN A 235 11.79 -0.62 -12.70
CA ASN A 235 13.00 -0.47 -13.50
C ASN A 235 12.83 -1.11 -14.89
N GLY A 236 12.78 -0.28 -15.92
CA GLY A 236 12.56 -0.70 -17.31
C GLY A 236 11.10 -0.84 -17.73
N GLN A 237 10.14 -0.53 -16.86
CA GLN A 237 8.72 -0.47 -17.25
C GLN A 237 8.45 0.70 -18.19
N GLN A 238 7.48 0.51 -19.09
CA GLN A 238 7.00 1.57 -19.98
C GLN A 238 6.15 2.59 -19.19
N PRO A 239 5.93 3.81 -19.71
CA PRO A 239 4.97 4.74 -19.14
C PRO A 239 3.62 4.08 -18.89
N GLY A 240 3.02 4.34 -17.71
CA GLY A 240 1.76 3.75 -17.29
C GLY A 240 1.55 3.79 -15.80
N MET A 241 0.32 3.50 -15.37
CA MET A 241 -0.02 3.29 -13.97
C MET A 241 0.17 1.82 -13.59
N TYR A 242 0.86 1.58 -12.49
CA TYR A 242 1.15 0.25 -11.95
C TYR A 242 0.68 0.14 -10.51
N THR A 243 0.33 -1.07 -10.11
CA THR A 243 -0.24 -1.40 -8.80
C THR A 243 0.46 -2.61 -8.19
N MET A 244 0.11 -2.95 -6.96
CA MET A 244 0.56 -4.20 -6.33
C MET A 244 0.10 -5.45 -7.09
N THR A 245 -1.06 -5.41 -7.72
CA THR A 245 -1.54 -6.53 -8.56
C THR A 245 -0.59 -6.78 -9.73
N ASP A 246 -0.08 -5.72 -10.38
CA ASP A 246 0.88 -5.86 -11.49
C ASP A 246 2.23 -6.43 -11.02
N LEU A 247 2.70 -6.00 -9.86
CA LEU A 247 3.91 -6.53 -9.23
C LEU A 247 3.76 -8.01 -8.86
N LEU A 248 2.58 -8.42 -8.38
CA LEU A 248 2.31 -9.79 -7.94
C LEU A 248 2.05 -10.74 -9.11
N ARG A 249 1.46 -10.28 -10.22
CA ARG A 249 1.21 -11.10 -11.43
C ARG A 249 2.45 -11.82 -11.94
N GLY A 250 3.62 -11.22 -11.84
CA GLY A 250 4.88 -11.87 -12.19
C GLY A 250 5.39 -12.89 -11.16
N LYS A 251 4.75 -13.02 -10.00
CA LYS A 251 5.17 -13.87 -8.87
C LYS A 251 4.15 -14.92 -8.47
N LEU A 252 2.88 -14.69 -8.77
CA LEU A 252 1.81 -15.68 -8.57
C LEU A 252 1.64 -16.49 -9.86
N PRO A 253 1.34 -17.80 -9.76
CA PRO A 253 1.03 -18.60 -10.94
C PRO A 253 -0.14 -17.94 -11.68
N CYS A 254 0.04 -17.67 -12.97
CA CYS A 254 -1.03 -17.20 -13.84
C CYS A 254 -2.10 -18.29 -13.97
N GLU A 255 -3.37 -17.92 -13.79
CA GLU A 255 -4.49 -18.72 -14.24
C GLU A 255 -4.55 -18.76 -15.77
#